data_b26c071659bc2aa4e8092ce0c9c0996a
#
_entry.id   b26c071659bc2aa4e8092ce0c9c0996a
#
_cell.length_a   1.000
_cell.length_b   1.000
_cell.length_c   1.000
_cell.angle_alpha   90.00
_cell.angle_beta   90.00
_cell.angle_gamma   90.00
#
_symmetry.space_group_name_H-M   'P 1'
#
loop_
_entity.id
_entity.type
_entity.pdbx_description
1 polymer ?
#
loop_
_entity_poly.entity_id
_entity_poly.type
_entity_poly.pdbx_seq_one_letter_code
_entity_poly.pdbx_strand_id
1 'polypeptide(L)'
;IALVNELSVIFDRIGIDTLDVLEAAGSKWNFLPFRPGLVGGHCIGVDPYYLTHKAEEVGYHPQVILAGRRINDNMARYVARNTIKLMLQNGID
;
A
#
# COMPACT_ATOMS: atom_id res chain seq x y z
N ILE A 1 3.83 -4.90 1.63
CA ILE A 1 3.37 -3.97 0.57
C ILE A 1 2.52 -2.85 1.17
N ALA A 2 1.62 -3.15 2.08
CA ALA A 2 0.78 -2.12 2.72
C ALA A 2 1.61 -1.05 3.43
N LEU A 3 2.65 -1.44 4.17
CA LEU A 3 3.54 -0.49 4.83
C LEU A 3 4.19 0.44 3.81
N VAL A 4 4.71 -0.11 2.72
CA VAL A 4 5.36 0.67 1.67
C VAL A 4 4.35 1.57 0.95
N ASN A 5 3.12 1.09 0.74
CA ASN A 5 2.04 1.92 0.22
C ASN A 5 1.71 3.09 1.15
N GLU A 6 1.63 2.86 2.45
CA GLU A 6 1.38 3.92 3.41
C GLU A 6 2.52 4.94 3.43
N LEU A 7 3.76 4.46 3.37
CA LEU A 7 4.92 5.35 3.27
C LEU A 7 4.86 6.22 2.03
N SER A 8 4.42 5.66 0.89
CA SER A 8 4.31 6.45 -0.33
C SER A 8 3.29 7.57 -0.20
N VAL A 9 2.18 7.33 0.49
CA VAL A 9 1.16 8.37 0.75
C VAL A 9 1.73 9.47 1.64
N ILE A 10 2.45 9.08 2.70
CA ILE A 10 3.07 10.05 3.62
C ILE A 10 4.12 10.89 2.90
N PHE A 11 5.03 10.25 2.16
CA PHE A 11 6.11 10.96 1.48
C PHE A 11 5.57 11.89 0.39
N ASP A 12 4.51 11.48 -0.30
CA ASP A 12 3.85 12.34 -1.28
C ASP A 12 3.32 13.63 -0.63
N ARG A 13 2.73 13.51 0.56
CA ARG A 13 2.17 14.66 1.28
C ARG A 13 3.24 15.62 1.79
N ILE A 14 4.42 15.13 2.14
CA ILE A 14 5.51 15.97 2.64
C ILE A 14 6.53 16.34 1.57
N GLY A 15 6.30 15.93 0.33
CA GLY A 15 7.13 16.32 -0.81
C GLY A 15 8.45 15.58 -0.95
N ILE A 16 8.53 14.35 -0.44
CA ILE A 16 9.72 13.50 -0.57
C ILE A 16 9.46 12.43 -1.64
N ASP A 17 10.46 12.18 -2.48
CA ASP A 17 10.37 11.11 -3.48
C ASP A 17 10.49 9.74 -2.80
N THR A 18 9.43 8.96 -2.89
CA THR A 18 9.35 7.63 -2.27
C THR A 18 10.48 6.70 -2.76
N LEU A 19 10.76 6.70 -4.06
CA LEU A 19 11.79 5.82 -4.62
C LEU A 19 13.17 6.16 -4.07
N ASP A 20 13.49 7.43 -3.87
CA ASP A 20 14.77 7.85 -3.28
C ASP A 20 14.92 7.30 -1.86
N VAL A 21 13.86 7.34 -1.06
CA VAL A 21 13.88 6.79 0.30
C VAL A 21 14.05 5.28 0.27
N LEU A 22 13.32 4.59 -0.61
CA LEU A 22 13.40 3.13 -0.71
C LEU A 22 14.75 2.67 -1.21
N GLU A 23 15.38 3.40 -2.12
CA GLU A 23 16.74 3.09 -2.57
C GLU A 23 17.75 3.25 -1.44
N ALA A 24 17.64 4.33 -0.67
CA ALA A 24 18.50 4.56 0.48
C ALA A 24 18.32 3.46 1.54
N ALA A 25 17.08 3.11 1.85
CA ALA A 25 16.78 2.03 2.80
C ALA A 25 17.25 0.67 2.27
N GLY A 26 17.11 0.45 0.97
CA GLY A 26 17.51 -0.78 0.30
C GLY A 26 19.02 -1.04 0.30
N SER A 27 19.82 -0.03 0.66
CA SER A 27 21.26 -0.23 0.84
C SER A 27 21.61 -1.08 2.06
N LYS A 28 20.64 -1.29 2.95
CA LYS A 28 20.80 -2.16 4.12
C LYS A 28 20.43 -3.59 3.75
N TRP A 29 21.27 -4.54 4.14
CA TRP A 29 21.07 -5.95 3.79
C TRP A 29 19.74 -6.54 4.34
N ASN A 30 19.24 -5.97 5.45
CA ASN A 30 18.03 -6.47 6.11
C ASN A 30 16.75 -5.76 5.66
N PHE A 31 16.84 -4.87 4.67
CA PHE A 31 15.66 -4.21 4.11
C PHE A 31 15.18 -4.94 2.87
N LEU A 32 13.93 -5.38 2.89
CA LEU A 32 13.33 -6.10 1.76
C LEU A 32 12.90 -5.11 0.68
N PRO A 33 13.15 -5.42 -0.60
CA PRO A 33 12.95 -4.47 -1.70
C PRO A 33 11.49 -4.40 -2.19
N PHE A 34 10.55 -4.22 -1.29
CA PHE A 34 9.16 -4.00 -1.68
C PHE A 34 8.97 -2.60 -2.25
N ARG A 35 8.02 -2.46 -3.16
CA ARG A 35 7.67 -1.20 -3.81
C ARG A 35 6.18 -0.93 -3.65
N PRO A 36 5.75 0.35 -3.64
CA PRO A 36 4.32 0.67 -3.62
C PRO A 36 3.65 0.14 -4.88
N GLY A 37 2.38 -0.20 -4.76
CA GLY A 37 1.61 -0.66 -5.89
C GLY A 37 0.26 -1.22 -5.50
N LEU A 38 -0.48 -1.64 -6.51
CA LEU A 38 -1.75 -2.31 -6.30
C LEU A 38 -1.50 -3.78 -5.97
N VAL A 39 -2.28 -4.29 -5.04
CA VAL A 39 -2.20 -5.69 -4.63
C VAL A 39 -3.26 -6.48 -5.39
N GLY A 40 -2.84 -7.57 -5.99
CA GLY A 40 -3.74 -8.48 -6.71
C GLY A 40 -3.27 -9.91 -6.60
N GLY A 41 -3.95 -10.78 -7.31
CA GLY A 41 -3.63 -12.21 -7.32
C GLY A 41 -4.25 -12.96 -6.17
N HIS A 42 -4.04 -14.27 -6.17
CA HIS A 42 -4.72 -15.17 -5.24
C HIS A 42 -4.09 -15.15 -3.84
N CYS A 43 -2.76 -15.29 -3.77
CA CYS A 43 -2.10 -15.45 -2.46
C CYS A 43 -2.08 -14.15 -1.65
N ILE A 44 -1.84 -13.01 -2.30
CA ILE A 44 -1.73 -11.71 -1.61
C ILE A 44 -3.10 -11.08 -1.42
N GLY A 45 -3.96 -11.16 -2.45
CA GLY A 45 -5.25 -10.48 -2.44
C GLY A 45 -6.36 -11.27 -1.76
N VAL A 46 -6.31 -12.61 -1.77
CA VAL A 46 -7.42 -13.48 -1.35
C VAL A 46 -7.10 -14.29 -0.10
N ASP A 47 -5.94 -14.96 -0.04
CA ASP A 47 -5.63 -15.87 1.06
C ASP A 47 -5.66 -15.21 2.45
N PRO A 48 -5.23 -13.95 2.64
CA PRO A 48 -5.38 -13.29 3.94
C PRO A 48 -6.82 -13.18 4.42
N TYR A 49 -7.81 -13.15 3.51
CA TYR A 49 -9.22 -13.10 3.90
C TYR A 49 -9.65 -14.37 4.64
N TYR A 50 -9.18 -15.52 4.19
CA TYR A 50 -9.48 -16.78 4.85
C TYR A 50 -8.88 -16.82 6.26
N LEU A 51 -7.66 -16.34 6.40
CA LEU A 51 -7.00 -16.28 7.70
C LEU A 51 -7.69 -15.32 8.65
N THR A 52 -8.09 -14.14 8.18
CA THR A 52 -8.80 -13.15 9.02
C THR A 52 -10.15 -13.69 9.45
N HIS A 53 -10.87 -14.37 8.56
CA HIS A 53 -12.13 -15.01 8.90
C HIS A 53 -11.95 -16.05 10.01
N LYS A 54 -10.94 -16.90 9.88
CA LYS A 54 -10.65 -17.91 10.89
C LYS A 54 -10.23 -17.30 12.24
N ALA A 55 -9.43 -16.24 12.18
CA ALA A 55 -9.02 -15.54 13.40
C ALA A 55 -10.23 -14.99 14.16
N GLU A 56 -11.17 -14.37 13.44
CA GLU A 56 -12.38 -13.84 14.06
C GLU A 56 -13.27 -14.95 14.62
N GLU A 57 -13.37 -16.10 13.95
CA GLU A 57 -14.10 -17.27 14.45
C GLU A 57 -13.58 -17.72 15.82
N VAL A 58 -12.27 -17.68 16.03
CA VAL A 58 -11.67 -18.09 17.31
C VAL A 58 -11.54 -16.94 18.30
N GLY A 59 -12.13 -15.78 18.00
CA GLY A 59 -12.21 -14.66 18.92
C GLY A 59 -11.04 -13.69 18.88
N TYR A 60 -10.24 -13.68 17.83
CA TYR A 60 -9.11 -12.76 17.68
C TYR A 60 -9.36 -11.78 16.53
N HIS A 61 -9.21 -10.47 16.81
CA HIS A 61 -9.30 -9.43 15.78
C HIS A 61 -7.91 -9.16 15.20
N PRO A 62 -7.64 -9.56 13.93
CA PRO A 62 -6.28 -9.47 13.36
C PRO A 62 -5.98 -8.04 12.88
N GLN A 63 -5.50 -7.21 13.78
CA GLN A 63 -5.33 -5.77 13.55
C GLN A 63 -4.38 -5.44 12.42
N VAL A 64 -3.21 -6.09 12.36
CA VAL A 64 -2.20 -5.80 11.32
C VAL A 64 -2.68 -6.23 9.95
N ILE A 65 -3.23 -7.44 9.85
CA ILE A 65 -3.70 -7.97 8.57
C ILE A 65 -4.87 -7.13 8.04
N LEU A 66 -5.82 -6.79 8.89
CA LEU A 66 -6.98 -5.98 8.49
C LEU A 66 -6.57 -4.55 8.12
N ALA A 67 -5.63 -3.95 8.85
CA ALA A 67 -5.12 -2.62 8.51
C ALA A 67 -4.39 -2.64 7.16
N GLY A 68 -3.55 -3.64 6.93
CA GLY A 68 -2.83 -3.80 5.66
C GLY A 68 -3.79 -3.96 4.49
N ARG A 69 -4.81 -4.79 4.67
CA ARG A 69 -5.85 -4.98 3.65
C ARG A 69 -6.57 -3.69 3.32
N ARG A 70 -6.96 -2.91 4.33
CA ARG A 70 -7.63 -1.62 4.13
C ARG A 70 -6.75 -0.63 3.35
N ILE A 71 -5.46 -0.55 3.69
CA ILE A 71 -4.51 0.32 3.01
C ILE A 71 -4.39 -0.10 1.54
N ASN A 72 -4.20 -1.37 1.27
CA ASN A 72 -4.03 -1.88 -0.09
C ASN A 72 -5.31 -1.71 -0.91
N ASP A 73 -6.48 -1.94 -0.31
CA ASP A 73 -7.77 -1.76 -1.00
C ASP A 73 -7.99 -0.29 -1.38
N ASN A 74 -7.49 0.65 -0.58
CA ASN A 74 -7.64 2.07 -0.85
C ASN A 74 -6.63 2.63 -1.85
N MET A 75 -5.58 1.86 -2.18
CA MET A 75 -4.55 2.34 -3.12
C MET A 75 -5.09 2.62 -4.52
N ALA A 76 -6.05 1.84 -4.99
CA ALA A 76 -6.67 2.08 -6.30
C ALA A 76 -7.33 3.46 -6.35
N ARG A 77 -8.05 3.83 -5.28
CA ARG A 77 -8.68 5.15 -5.17
C ARG A 77 -7.64 6.26 -5.11
N TYR A 78 -6.55 6.03 -4.37
CA TYR A 78 -5.46 6.99 -4.24
C TYR A 78 -4.80 7.24 -5.60
N VAL A 79 -4.50 6.18 -6.34
CA VAL A 79 -3.91 6.30 -7.68
C VAL A 79 -4.87 7.03 -8.63
N ALA A 80 -6.14 6.67 -8.63
CA ALA A 80 -7.14 7.32 -9.48
C ALA A 80 -7.27 8.81 -9.16
N ARG A 81 -7.32 9.15 -7.87
CA ARG A 81 -7.42 10.55 -7.42
C ARG A 81 -6.21 11.36 -7.86
N ASN A 82 -5.01 10.82 -7.69
CA ASN A 82 -3.80 11.51 -8.12
C ASN A 82 -3.72 11.65 -9.64
N THR A 83 -4.16 10.66 -10.38
CA THR A 83 -4.20 10.70 -11.84
C THR A 83 -5.12 11.82 -12.31
N ILE A 84 -6.33 11.91 -11.75
CA ILE A 84 -7.28 12.98 -12.08
C ILE A 84 -6.69 14.35 -11.74
N LYS A 85 -6.06 14.48 -10.58
CA LYS A 85 -5.44 15.71 -10.14
C LYS A 85 -4.35 16.18 -11.09
N LEU A 86 -3.48 15.26 -11.53
CA LEU A 86 -2.43 15.56 -12.51
C LEU A 86 -3.00 15.93 -13.87
N MET A 87 -4.06 15.25 -14.31
CA MET A 87 -4.74 15.58 -15.56
C MET A 87 -5.29 17.01 -15.53
N LEU A 88 -5.94 17.39 -14.43
CA LEU A 88 -6.48 18.74 -14.28
C LEU A 88 -5.37 19.80 -14.24
N GLN A 89 -4.26 19.52 -13.55
CA GLN A 89 -3.12 20.43 -13.47
C GLN A 89 -2.46 20.63 -14.82
N ASN A 90 -2.54 19.67 -15.73
CA ASN A 90 -1.95 19.75 -17.07
C ASN A 90 -2.98 20.09 -18.15
N GLY A 91 -4.18 20.51 -17.76
CA GLY A 91 -5.22 20.92 -18.68
C GLY A 91 -5.81 19.79 -19.54
N ILE A 92 -5.74 18.55 -19.08
CA ILE A 92 -6.32 17.40 -19.75
C ILE A 92 -7.71 17.16 -19.16
N ASP A 93 -8.71 17.09 -20.04
CA ASP A 93 -10.09 16.86 -19.64
C ASP A 93 -10.44 15.36 -19.52
#